data_dc73c4fe17c2028dd4907cfbbee2d889
#
_entry.id   dc73c4fe17c2028dd4907cfbbee2d889
#
_cell.length_a   1.000
_cell.length_b   1.000
_cell.length_c   1.000
_cell.angle_alpha   90.00
_cell.angle_beta   90.00
_cell.angle_gamma   90.00
#
_symmetry.space_group_name_H-M   'P 1'
#
loop_
_entity.id
_entity.type
_entity.pdbx_description
1 polymer ?
#
loop_
_entity_poly.entity_id
_entity_poly.type
_entity_poly.pdbx_seq_one_letter_code
_entity_poly.pdbx_strand_id
1 'polypeptide(L)'
;MIEIGTYRCAAIAGAIGFLVVSCGAPATVARPSGPAAAPTTSIAPIARGVDESIGLARDPRIVAALADVDPAHIRRTDSALVSFGTRNTFSDTLSSTRGIGAARRWLFAQLDGYSRDCGGCLRVEYYGKINEFHPRRGDSTTLNANVVDVVAWLPGRDTSRVIVITGHYDSCICSLGGTYDSTSTAPGADDDGSGTSAIVELARVFSKRFPKGLDATIIFAAVAAEEQGLNGSKQLAERLHDAGYTIVAGMTDDIVGNVTAEDGTTDSTSMRIFAADPDNSPSRELGRYAWALDRVYLPNFEVLPVWRLDRIGRGGDHEPYVTLGDAGLRFTERVENYNRQHLPTDDFAHVNFGYVANVARVNAITVASLAAAPATPADARAVRQSRAADSAGASSGGQAWTLSWQTSAGATSYELLIRSTTAATWDRVIPLGNVTRCTLRRQLDDEWAGVRAVGANGARSMAASMPAPRLPPGVARGRGAAGGRGATPPAAGRGRGGQPAGPPPPVCGA
;
A
#
# COMPACT_ATOMS: atom_id res chain seq x y z
N MET A 1 49.21 43.06 -0.45
CA MET A 1 50.26 43.21 0.56
C MET A 1 49.86 42.43 1.76
N ILE A 2 50.27 41.18 1.85
CA ILE A 2 50.29 40.40 3.08
C ILE A 2 51.43 39.38 2.94
N GLU A 3 52.25 39.31 3.94
CA GLU A 3 53.60 38.76 3.98
C GLU A 3 53.61 37.23 3.99
N ILE A 4 54.66 36.70 3.29
CA ILE A 4 55.02 35.30 3.28
C ILE A 4 56.11 35.10 4.36
N GLY A 5 55.81 34.37 5.40
CA GLY A 5 56.77 33.98 6.46
C GLY A 5 57.61 32.76 6.03
N THR A 6 58.88 33.01 5.82
CA THR A 6 59.92 31.96 5.58
C THR A 6 60.46 31.43 6.90
N TYR A 7 60.43 30.12 7.12
CA TYR A 7 61.17 29.44 8.19
C TYR A 7 62.51 28.87 7.67
N ARG A 8 63.58 29.27 8.33
CA ARG A 8 64.95 28.83 8.07
C ARG A 8 65.25 27.53 8.84
N CYS A 9 65.86 26.57 8.13
CA CYS A 9 66.49 25.40 8.75
C CYS A 9 67.89 25.76 9.19
N ALA A 10 68.25 25.46 10.44
CA ALA A 10 69.63 25.53 10.95
C ALA A 10 70.26 24.14 10.86
N ALA A 11 71.43 24.08 10.23
CA ALA A 11 72.30 22.88 10.17
C ALA A 11 73.26 22.89 11.35
N ILE A 12 73.38 21.77 12.06
CA ILE A 12 74.49 21.51 13.01
C ILE A 12 75.32 20.37 12.45
N ALA A 13 76.63 20.63 12.23
CA ALA A 13 77.63 19.66 11.82
C ALA A 13 78.24 19.03 13.06
N GLY A 14 78.47 17.74 13.09
CA GLY A 14 79.18 17.02 14.13
C GLY A 14 79.75 15.69 13.60
N ALA A 15 80.98 15.41 13.83
CA ALA A 15 81.96 14.58 13.15
C ALA A 15 81.84 13.04 13.35
N ILE A 16 82.20 12.35 12.27
CA ILE A 16 82.95 11.12 12.09
C ILE A 16 82.73 9.90 13.00
N GLY A 17 82.31 8.82 12.36
CA GLY A 17 82.40 7.44 12.86
C GLY A 17 82.00 6.45 11.74
N PHE A 18 83.03 5.80 11.13
CA PHE A 18 82.85 4.73 10.14
C PHE A 18 82.29 3.48 10.82
N LEU A 19 81.15 3.00 10.38
CA LEU A 19 80.77 1.61 10.62
C LEU A 19 80.21 1.06 9.30
N VAL A 20 80.84 0.00 8.84
CA VAL A 20 80.43 -0.79 7.69
C VAL A 20 79.16 -1.59 8.08
N VAL A 21 78.07 -1.36 7.41
CA VAL A 21 76.89 -2.21 7.54
C VAL A 21 76.48 -2.69 6.16
N SER A 22 76.40 -4.00 6.12
CA SER A 22 75.92 -4.87 5.04
C SER A 22 74.66 -4.37 4.33
N CYS A 23 74.68 -4.45 2.98
CA CYS A 23 73.49 -4.26 2.13
C CYS A 23 72.42 -5.34 2.37
N GLY A 24 71.35 -5.00 3.13
CA GLY A 24 70.13 -5.74 3.17
C GLY A 24 69.17 -5.16 2.12
N ALA A 25 68.52 -6.02 1.34
CA ALA A 25 67.54 -5.65 0.34
C ALA A 25 66.32 -4.85 0.96
N PRO A 26 65.69 -3.90 0.25
CA PRO A 26 64.61 -3.13 0.79
C PRO A 26 63.41 -4.04 1.05
N ALA A 27 62.92 -4.07 2.29
CA ALA A 27 61.65 -4.68 2.65
C ALA A 27 60.54 -3.92 1.93
N THR A 28 59.78 -4.62 1.11
CA THR A 28 58.52 -4.13 0.54
C THR A 28 57.55 -3.85 1.67
N VAL A 29 57.28 -2.59 1.95
CA VAL A 29 56.19 -2.16 2.84
C VAL A 29 54.90 -2.55 2.15
N ALA A 30 54.20 -3.56 2.69
CA ALA A 30 52.86 -3.92 2.29
C ALA A 30 51.96 -2.69 2.53
N ARG A 31 51.28 -2.23 1.48
CA ARG A 31 50.19 -1.26 1.62
C ARG A 31 49.15 -1.84 2.58
N PRO A 32 48.59 -1.06 3.52
CA PRO A 32 47.48 -1.52 4.32
C PRO A 32 46.33 -1.84 3.35
N SER A 33 45.86 -3.07 3.38
CA SER A 33 44.63 -3.49 2.73
C SER A 33 43.52 -2.57 3.24
N GLY A 34 42.82 -1.89 2.35
CA GLY A 34 41.61 -1.12 2.70
C GLY A 34 40.62 -2.00 3.46
N PRO A 35 39.68 -1.40 4.20
CA PRO A 35 38.73 -2.17 4.95
C PRO A 35 38.07 -3.20 4.03
N ALA A 36 38.12 -4.47 4.44
CA ALA A 36 37.41 -5.53 3.73
C ALA A 36 35.92 -5.12 3.64
N ALA A 37 35.39 -5.18 2.43
CA ALA A 37 33.96 -4.95 2.24
C ALA A 37 33.19 -5.84 3.22
N ALA A 38 32.31 -5.24 4.02
CA ALA A 38 31.43 -5.98 4.92
C ALA A 38 30.68 -7.04 4.11
N PRO A 39 30.50 -8.26 4.62
CA PRO A 39 29.78 -9.29 3.90
C PRO A 39 28.34 -8.81 3.68
N THR A 40 27.92 -8.69 2.42
CA THR A 40 26.51 -8.44 2.07
C THR A 40 25.69 -9.63 2.54
N THR A 41 24.88 -9.42 3.56
CA THR A 41 23.98 -10.45 4.05
C THR A 41 22.70 -10.40 3.24
N SER A 42 22.45 -11.40 2.41
CA SER A 42 21.17 -11.55 1.73
C SER A 42 20.14 -12.13 2.69
N ILE A 43 18.98 -11.50 2.78
CA ILE A 43 17.85 -12.03 3.55
C ILE A 43 17.26 -13.21 2.77
N ALA A 44 17.30 -14.41 3.36
CA ALA A 44 16.73 -15.59 2.74
C ALA A 44 15.20 -15.49 2.66
N PRO A 45 14.56 -15.96 1.57
CA PRO A 45 13.11 -16.05 1.49
C PRO A 45 12.54 -16.88 2.65
N ILE A 46 11.43 -16.42 3.22
CA ILE A 46 10.73 -17.17 4.27
C ILE A 46 10.10 -18.40 3.63
N ALA A 47 10.34 -19.59 4.22
CA ALA A 47 9.74 -20.83 3.74
C ALA A 47 8.21 -20.72 3.83
N ARG A 48 7.51 -20.88 2.70
CA ARG A 48 6.05 -20.77 2.61
C ARG A 48 5.41 -22.07 3.09
N GLY A 49 4.42 -21.95 3.98
CA GLY A 49 3.57 -23.06 4.41
C GLY A 49 2.67 -23.58 3.30
N VAL A 50 2.02 -24.73 3.53
CA VAL A 50 1.13 -25.39 2.57
C VAL A 50 -0.15 -24.56 2.40
N ASP A 51 -0.47 -24.23 1.15
CA ASP A 51 -1.74 -23.68 0.62
C ASP A 51 -2.49 -22.68 1.51
N GLU A 52 -2.00 -21.46 1.57
CA GLU A 52 -2.68 -20.33 2.23
C GLU A 52 -3.49 -19.49 1.23
N SER A 53 -3.84 -20.05 0.07
CA SER A 53 -4.64 -19.38 -0.96
C SER A 53 -6.05 -19.02 -0.48
N ILE A 54 -6.50 -19.66 0.60
CA ILE A 54 -7.89 -19.53 1.12
C ILE A 54 -8.94 -19.62 0.00
N GLY A 55 -8.73 -20.54 -0.96
CA GLY A 55 -9.63 -20.75 -2.10
C GLY A 55 -9.50 -19.71 -3.22
N LEU A 56 -8.53 -18.80 -3.19
CA LEU A 56 -8.20 -17.95 -4.34
C LEU A 56 -7.57 -18.78 -5.45
N ALA A 57 -7.90 -18.45 -6.70
CA ALA A 57 -7.40 -19.15 -7.88
C ALA A 57 -6.80 -18.15 -8.88
N ARG A 58 -5.87 -18.62 -9.70
CA ARG A 58 -5.29 -17.81 -10.78
C ARG A 58 -6.32 -17.56 -11.87
N ASP A 59 -6.52 -16.29 -12.23
CA ASP A 59 -7.21 -15.89 -13.45
C ASP A 59 -6.21 -15.88 -14.61
N PRO A 60 -6.43 -16.64 -15.70
CA PRO A 60 -5.52 -16.67 -16.85
C PRO A 60 -5.30 -15.29 -17.49
N ARG A 61 -6.27 -14.39 -17.40
CA ARG A 61 -6.18 -13.03 -17.93
C ARG A 61 -5.17 -12.20 -17.12
N ILE A 62 -5.19 -12.37 -15.80
CA ILE A 62 -4.22 -11.72 -14.90
C ILE A 62 -2.83 -12.30 -15.15
N VAL A 63 -2.70 -13.62 -15.25
CA VAL A 63 -1.41 -14.27 -15.59
C VAL A 63 -0.82 -13.71 -16.90
N ALA A 64 -1.67 -13.51 -17.93
CA ALA A 64 -1.25 -12.91 -19.18
C ALA A 64 -0.82 -11.43 -19.03
N ALA A 65 -1.47 -10.67 -18.13
CA ALA A 65 -1.08 -9.31 -17.83
C ALA A 65 0.29 -9.23 -17.13
N LEU A 66 0.56 -10.15 -16.19
CA LEU A 66 1.86 -10.22 -15.50
C LEU A 66 3.02 -10.46 -16.45
N ALA A 67 2.80 -11.23 -17.51
CA ALA A 67 3.82 -11.51 -18.53
C ALA A 67 4.15 -10.28 -19.39
N ASP A 68 3.27 -9.29 -19.44
CA ASP A 68 3.48 -8.03 -20.20
C ASP A 68 4.20 -6.95 -19.39
N VAL A 69 4.40 -7.12 -18.08
CA VAL A 69 5.17 -6.17 -17.26
C VAL A 69 6.63 -6.20 -17.69
N ASP A 70 7.10 -5.07 -18.24
CA ASP A 70 8.42 -4.92 -18.86
C ASP A 70 9.34 -4.01 -18.02
N PRO A 71 10.37 -4.57 -17.36
CA PRO A 71 11.33 -3.77 -16.59
C PRO A 71 12.09 -2.75 -17.45
N ALA A 72 12.24 -3.00 -18.76
CA ALA A 72 12.87 -2.03 -19.65
C ALA A 72 11.96 -0.83 -19.94
N HIS A 73 10.65 -1.02 -19.92
CA HIS A 73 9.69 0.09 -20.03
C HIS A 73 9.69 0.94 -18.76
N ILE A 74 9.63 0.30 -17.57
CA ILE A 74 9.74 0.96 -16.27
C ILE A 74 11.03 1.79 -16.22
N ARG A 75 12.17 1.19 -16.60
CA ARG A 75 13.47 1.86 -16.66
C ARG A 75 13.46 3.11 -17.56
N ARG A 76 12.79 3.07 -18.73
CA ARG A 76 12.68 4.25 -19.62
C ARG A 76 11.84 5.35 -18.99
N THR A 77 10.75 5.00 -18.32
CA THR A 77 9.88 5.94 -17.63
C THR A 77 10.63 6.67 -16.51
N ASP A 78 11.31 5.94 -15.64
CA ASP A 78 12.09 6.53 -14.55
C ASP A 78 13.26 7.38 -15.07
N SER A 79 13.96 6.93 -16.10
CA SER A 79 15.01 7.73 -16.77
C SER A 79 14.48 9.07 -17.29
N ALA A 80 13.26 9.10 -17.82
CA ALA A 80 12.63 10.33 -18.25
C ALA A 80 12.30 11.26 -17.07
N LEU A 81 11.75 10.69 -15.98
CA LEU A 81 11.44 11.46 -14.78
C LEU A 81 12.68 12.10 -14.15
N VAL A 82 13.74 11.34 -13.99
CA VAL A 82 15.04 11.82 -13.48
C VAL A 82 15.63 12.90 -14.39
N SER A 83 15.47 12.79 -15.70
CA SER A 83 16.03 13.74 -16.68
C SER A 83 15.50 15.18 -16.52
N PHE A 84 14.35 15.38 -15.86
CA PHE A 84 13.82 16.70 -15.57
C PHE A 84 14.57 17.45 -14.46
N GLY A 85 15.57 16.82 -13.84
CA GLY A 85 16.54 17.39 -12.90
C GLY A 85 15.98 17.71 -11.51
N THR A 86 14.78 18.22 -11.41
CA THR A 86 13.96 18.33 -10.20
C THR A 86 12.49 18.24 -10.61
N ARG A 87 11.70 17.63 -9.75
CA ARG A 87 10.24 17.60 -9.89
C ARG A 87 9.55 18.20 -8.65
N ASN A 88 10.31 19.04 -7.90
CA ASN A 88 9.74 19.71 -6.73
C ASN A 88 8.45 20.46 -7.11
N THR A 89 7.44 20.40 -6.28
CA THR A 89 6.12 21.00 -6.51
C THR A 89 6.20 22.50 -6.86
N PHE A 90 7.21 23.19 -6.36
CA PHE A 90 7.45 24.62 -6.60
C PHE A 90 8.41 24.91 -7.76
N SER A 91 8.89 23.86 -8.47
CA SER A 91 9.81 24.01 -9.60
C SER A 91 9.11 24.51 -10.85
N ASP A 92 9.89 24.75 -11.91
CA ASP A 92 9.42 25.34 -13.16
C ASP A 92 8.23 24.56 -13.76
N THR A 93 7.16 25.27 -14.05
CA THR A 93 5.95 24.74 -14.66
C THR A 93 5.84 25.00 -16.16
N LEU A 94 6.71 25.84 -16.74
CA LEU A 94 6.68 26.29 -18.14
C LEU A 94 7.71 25.58 -19.02
N SER A 95 8.88 25.30 -18.49
CA SER A 95 9.95 24.62 -19.23
C SER A 95 9.47 23.28 -19.80
N SER A 96 9.90 22.94 -21.01
CA SER A 96 9.61 21.66 -21.66
C SER A 96 10.58 20.54 -21.25
N THR A 97 11.70 20.89 -20.60
CA THR A 97 12.81 19.96 -20.33
C THR A 97 13.19 19.87 -18.85
N ARG A 98 12.65 20.72 -17.97
CA ARG A 98 13.00 20.76 -16.56
C ARG A 98 11.77 21.05 -15.69
N GLY A 99 11.80 20.57 -14.45
CA GLY A 99 10.82 20.89 -13.43
C GLY A 99 9.54 20.04 -13.53
N ILE A 100 8.68 20.25 -12.53
CA ILE A 100 7.44 19.48 -12.39
C ILE A 100 6.48 19.67 -13.58
N GLY A 101 6.51 20.84 -14.23
CA GLY A 101 5.67 21.09 -15.40
C GLY A 101 6.06 20.24 -16.61
N ALA A 102 7.35 20.00 -16.84
CA ALA A 102 7.83 19.10 -17.87
C ALA A 102 7.44 17.65 -17.59
N ALA A 103 7.64 17.20 -16.35
CA ALA A 103 7.30 15.84 -15.90
C ALA A 103 5.81 15.54 -16.11
N ARG A 104 4.91 16.38 -15.62
CA ARG A 104 3.46 16.14 -15.76
C ARG A 104 2.97 16.13 -17.21
N ARG A 105 3.54 16.98 -18.08
CA ARG A 105 3.18 16.93 -19.53
C ARG A 105 3.68 15.66 -20.19
N TRP A 106 4.86 15.21 -19.82
CA TRP A 106 5.40 13.96 -20.31
C TRP A 106 4.56 12.77 -19.87
N LEU A 107 4.21 12.70 -18.57
CA LEU A 107 3.33 11.64 -18.01
C LEU A 107 1.97 11.62 -18.71
N PHE A 108 1.35 12.79 -18.89
CA PHE A 108 0.10 12.89 -19.65
C PHE A 108 0.24 12.31 -21.05
N ALA A 109 1.29 12.71 -21.78
CA ALA A 109 1.53 12.23 -23.14
C ALA A 109 1.75 10.71 -23.22
N GLN A 110 2.39 10.09 -22.21
CA GLN A 110 2.52 8.63 -22.13
C GLN A 110 1.16 7.96 -21.95
N LEU A 111 0.39 8.38 -20.95
CA LEU A 111 -0.92 7.79 -20.66
C LEU A 111 -1.92 8.01 -21.81
N ASP A 112 -1.92 9.19 -22.43
CA ASP A 112 -2.73 9.48 -23.61
C ASP A 112 -2.28 8.66 -24.84
N GLY A 113 -0.98 8.37 -24.95
CA GLY A 113 -0.44 7.43 -25.93
C GLY A 113 -1.07 6.04 -25.79
N TYR A 114 -1.08 5.49 -24.58
CA TYR A 114 -1.71 4.19 -24.31
C TYR A 114 -3.22 4.21 -24.56
N SER A 115 -3.87 5.34 -24.29
CA SER A 115 -5.29 5.53 -24.63
C SER A 115 -5.50 5.43 -26.15
N ARG A 116 -4.69 6.10 -26.94
CA ARG A 116 -4.78 6.02 -28.41
C ARG A 116 -4.53 4.59 -28.92
N ASP A 117 -3.52 3.91 -28.37
CA ASP A 117 -3.15 2.54 -28.75
C ASP A 117 -4.27 1.53 -28.51
N CYS A 118 -5.09 1.74 -27.47
CA CYS A 118 -6.23 0.89 -27.17
C CYS A 118 -7.57 1.39 -27.74
N GLY A 119 -7.55 2.42 -28.58
CA GLY A 119 -8.76 2.98 -29.20
C GLY A 119 -9.60 3.85 -28.28
N GLY A 120 -8.96 4.56 -27.33
CA GLY A 120 -9.62 5.48 -26.39
C GLY A 120 -10.12 4.79 -25.11
N CYS A 121 -9.53 3.67 -24.71
CA CYS A 121 -9.97 2.93 -23.53
C CYS A 121 -9.64 3.64 -22.21
N LEU A 122 -8.65 4.54 -22.18
CA LEU A 122 -8.34 5.36 -21.02
C LEU A 122 -8.89 6.77 -21.22
N ARG A 123 -9.50 7.31 -20.16
CA ARG A 123 -9.76 8.75 -20.06
C ARG A 123 -8.61 9.38 -19.26
N VAL A 124 -7.80 10.21 -19.92
CA VAL A 124 -6.65 10.88 -19.30
C VAL A 124 -7.00 12.34 -19.04
N GLU A 125 -6.73 12.82 -17.83
CA GLU A 125 -7.01 14.20 -17.46
C GLU A 125 -5.94 14.75 -16.51
N TYR A 126 -5.81 16.07 -16.48
CA TYR A 126 -5.18 16.79 -15.37
C TYR A 126 -6.25 17.07 -14.32
N TYR A 127 -5.92 16.80 -13.07
CA TYR A 127 -6.70 17.26 -11.95
C TYR A 127 -5.85 18.17 -11.07
N GLY A 128 -6.19 19.45 -10.97
CA GLY A 128 -5.37 20.43 -10.28
C GLY A 128 -6.20 21.35 -9.40
N LYS A 129 -5.61 21.69 -8.25
CA LYS A 129 -6.15 22.64 -7.28
C LYS A 129 -5.02 23.52 -6.74
N ILE A 130 -5.29 24.81 -6.55
CA ILE A 130 -4.37 25.68 -5.85
C ILE A 130 -4.39 25.31 -4.37
N ASN A 131 -3.22 24.96 -3.85
CA ASN A 131 -3.00 24.65 -2.44
C ASN A 131 -2.14 25.73 -1.80
N GLU A 132 -2.41 25.99 -0.53
CA GLU A 132 -1.67 26.90 0.33
C GLU A 132 -0.72 26.10 1.21
N PHE A 133 0.54 26.53 1.28
CA PHE A 133 1.60 25.88 2.03
C PHE A 133 2.22 26.84 3.02
N HIS A 134 2.55 26.33 4.22
CA HIS A 134 3.20 27.07 5.30
C HIS A 134 4.59 26.48 5.59
N PRO A 135 5.67 27.00 4.95
CA PRO A 135 7.00 26.42 5.03
C PRO A 135 7.60 26.33 6.44
N ARG A 136 7.14 27.18 7.35
CA ARG A 136 7.61 27.17 8.74
C ARG A 136 6.42 27.23 9.70
N ARG A 137 6.44 26.34 10.67
CA ARG A 137 5.42 26.37 11.74
C ARG A 137 5.50 27.67 12.54
N GLY A 138 4.42 28.47 12.53
CA GLY A 138 4.34 29.76 13.21
C GLY A 138 4.85 30.95 12.41
N ASP A 139 5.28 30.76 11.16
CA ASP A 139 5.55 31.86 10.20
C ASP A 139 4.26 32.22 9.46
N SER A 140 4.08 33.51 9.18
CA SER A 140 2.99 34.03 8.35
C SER A 140 3.27 33.88 6.85
N THR A 141 4.42 33.36 6.47
CA THR A 141 4.78 33.13 5.06
C THR A 141 3.91 32.05 4.47
N THR A 142 3.15 32.41 3.44
CA THR A 142 2.30 31.50 2.67
C THR A 142 2.86 31.38 1.27
N LEU A 143 3.02 30.14 0.81
CA LEU A 143 3.31 29.80 -0.58
C LEU A 143 2.08 29.18 -1.21
N ASN A 144 1.83 29.49 -2.47
CA ASN A 144 0.74 28.90 -3.24
C ASN A 144 1.31 28.13 -4.43
N ALA A 145 0.85 26.92 -4.64
CA ALA A 145 1.15 26.15 -5.85
C ALA A 145 -0.11 25.48 -6.41
N ASN A 146 -0.18 25.39 -7.73
CA ASN A 146 -1.19 24.57 -8.38
C ASN A 146 -0.68 23.12 -8.37
N VAL A 147 -1.17 22.33 -7.43
CA VAL A 147 -0.90 20.89 -7.33
C VAL A 147 -1.72 20.18 -8.41
N VAL A 148 -1.06 19.56 -9.38
CA VAL A 148 -1.71 18.97 -10.56
C VAL A 148 -1.36 17.51 -10.67
N ASP A 149 -2.33 16.65 -10.46
CA ASP A 149 -2.23 15.20 -10.67
C ASP A 149 -2.48 14.85 -12.15
N VAL A 150 -1.83 13.79 -12.62
CA VAL A 150 -2.08 13.21 -13.93
C VAL A 150 -2.81 11.90 -13.74
N VAL A 151 -4.06 11.84 -14.18
CA VAL A 151 -4.99 10.76 -13.82
C VAL A 151 -5.49 10.05 -15.07
N ALA A 152 -5.33 8.74 -15.13
CA ALA A 152 -5.85 7.88 -16.19
C ALA A 152 -6.90 6.94 -15.63
N TRP A 153 -8.11 7.00 -16.18
CA TRP A 153 -9.25 6.17 -15.81
C TRP A 153 -9.44 5.05 -16.83
N LEU A 154 -9.47 3.82 -16.38
CA LEU A 154 -9.93 2.67 -17.16
C LEU A 154 -11.34 2.31 -16.68
N PRO A 155 -12.40 2.74 -17.38
CA PRO A 155 -13.78 2.52 -16.95
C PRO A 155 -14.11 1.04 -16.82
N GLY A 156 -14.74 0.67 -15.71
CA GLY A 156 -15.30 -0.66 -15.49
C GLY A 156 -16.77 -0.73 -15.93
N ARG A 157 -17.35 -1.92 -15.82
CA ARG A 157 -18.81 -2.12 -16.03
C ARG A 157 -19.64 -1.39 -14.97
N ASP A 158 -19.19 -1.42 -13.73
CA ASP A 158 -19.72 -0.62 -12.63
C ASP A 158 -18.80 0.61 -12.45
N THR A 159 -19.25 1.72 -13.03
CA THR A 159 -18.50 2.97 -12.99
C THR A 159 -18.59 3.69 -11.66
N SER A 160 -19.42 3.24 -10.74
CA SER A 160 -19.56 3.82 -9.40
C SER A 160 -18.50 3.30 -8.41
N ARG A 161 -17.92 2.13 -8.67
CA ARG A 161 -16.85 1.54 -7.86
C ARG A 161 -15.50 1.85 -8.47
N VAL A 162 -14.60 2.39 -7.66
CA VAL A 162 -13.25 2.77 -8.12
C VAL A 162 -12.16 2.11 -7.28
N ILE A 163 -11.07 1.75 -7.93
CA ILE A 163 -9.83 1.29 -7.34
C ILE A 163 -8.77 2.28 -7.77
N VAL A 164 -8.09 2.91 -6.83
CA VAL A 164 -7.05 3.90 -7.09
C VAL A 164 -5.70 3.30 -6.78
N ILE A 165 -4.73 3.50 -7.67
CA ILE A 165 -3.33 3.21 -7.42
C ILE A 165 -2.49 4.40 -7.84
N THR A 166 -1.61 4.86 -6.93
CA THR A 166 -0.83 6.08 -7.08
C THR A 166 0.67 5.82 -6.96
N GLY A 167 1.45 6.70 -7.54
CA GLY A 167 2.83 6.99 -7.22
C GLY A 167 2.99 8.51 -7.31
N HIS A 168 3.85 9.11 -6.49
CA HIS A 168 4.03 10.55 -6.57
C HIS A 168 5.15 10.94 -7.53
N TYR A 169 4.87 11.87 -8.42
CA TYR A 169 5.87 12.26 -9.41
C TYR A 169 6.67 13.50 -9.02
N ASP A 170 6.34 14.14 -7.91
CA ASP A 170 7.19 15.19 -7.33
C ASP A 170 8.42 14.59 -6.64
N SER A 171 9.42 15.40 -6.37
CA SER A 171 10.66 15.00 -5.69
C SER A 171 11.22 16.18 -4.89
N CYS A 172 11.99 15.89 -3.85
CA CYS A 172 12.63 16.93 -3.05
C CYS A 172 14.05 16.55 -2.59
N ILE A 173 14.76 17.53 -2.06
CA ILE A 173 15.95 17.32 -1.24
C ILE A 173 15.62 17.62 0.23
N CYS A 174 14.54 17.05 0.70
CA CYS A 174 13.92 17.35 1.99
C CYS A 174 14.85 17.05 3.17
N SER A 175 15.70 16.03 3.09
CA SER A 175 16.72 15.69 4.10
C SER A 175 17.78 16.80 4.27
N LEU A 176 17.92 17.71 3.29
CA LEU A 176 18.79 18.89 3.38
C LEU A 176 18.00 20.16 3.70
N GLY A 177 16.73 20.04 4.12
CA GLY A 177 15.84 21.19 4.37
C GLY A 177 15.26 21.80 3.08
N GLY A 178 15.36 21.12 1.96
CA GLY A 178 14.94 21.60 0.64
C GLY A 178 13.53 21.18 0.24
N THR A 179 12.59 21.03 1.19
CA THR A 179 11.18 20.69 0.90
C THR A 179 10.54 21.65 -0.12
N TYR A 180 10.92 22.92 -0.08
CA TYR A 180 10.43 23.98 -0.97
C TYR A 180 11.50 24.50 -1.94
N ASP A 181 12.61 23.78 -2.11
CA ASP A 181 13.67 24.15 -3.05
C ASP A 181 13.25 23.78 -4.48
N SER A 182 12.95 24.84 -5.26
CA SER A 182 12.46 24.73 -6.62
C SER A 182 13.56 24.57 -7.68
N THR A 183 14.84 24.65 -7.30
CA THR A 183 15.96 24.84 -8.23
C THR A 183 17.04 23.76 -8.15
N SER A 184 17.33 23.28 -6.96
CA SER A 184 18.36 22.25 -6.76
C SER A 184 18.01 20.94 -7.44
N THR A 185 19.02 20.20 -7.81
CA THR A 185 18.82 18.87 -8.41
C THR A 185 18.28 17.89 -7.35
N ALA A 186 17.12 17.36 -7.63
CA ALA A 186 16.40 16.36 -6.83
C ALA A 186 15.95 15.23 -7.77
N PRO A 187 16.81 14.24 -8.06
CA PRO A 187 16.51 13.22 -9.07
C PRO A 187 15.28 12.39 -8.67
N GLY A 188 15.15 12.02 -7.40
CA GLY A 188 14.02 11.26 -6.89
C GLY A 188 13.78 9.99 -7.70
N ALA A 189 14.83 9.21 -7.96
CA ALA A 189 14.73 8.05 -8.83
C ALA A 189 13.99 6.91 -8.14
N ASP A 190 14.26 6.72 -6.85
CA ASP A 190 13.56 5.76 -6.01
C ASP A 190 12.35 6.42 -5.33
N ASP A 191 12.52 7.63 -4.81
CA ASP A 191 11.50 8.43 -4.13
C ASP A 191 11.01 9.61 -4.99
N ASP A 192 9.91 9.51 -5.84
CA ASP A 192 9.21 8.30 -6.14
C ASP A 192 9.09 8.13 -7.68
N GLY A 193 10.24 8.21 -8.35
CA GLY A 193 10.34 7.84 -9.77
C GLY A 193 10.02 6.36 -9.98
N SER A 194 10.41 5.50 -9.01
CA SER A 194 10.20 4.07 -9.05
C SER A 194 8.72 3.70 -9.01
N GLY A 195 7.95 4.22 -8.06
CA GLY A 195 6.51 3.97 -7.95
C GLY A 195 5.72 4.62 -9.08
N THR A 196 6.00 5.88 -9.43
CA THR A 196 5.38 6.51 -10.59
C THR A 196 5.61 5.69 -11.87
N SER A 197 6.82 5.13 -12.06
CA SER A 197 7.11 4.29 -13.23
C SER A 197 6.35 2.97 -13.23
N ALA A 198 6.15 2.37 -12.05
CA ALA A 198 5.31 1.18 -11.90
C ALA A 198 3.85 1.48 -12.29
N ILE A 199 3.29 2.60 -11.84
CA ILE A 199 1.91 3.00 -12.16
C ILE A 199 1.72 3.26 -13.66
N VAL A 200 2.67 3.93 -14.32
CA VAL A 200 2.65 4.14 -15.77
C VAL A 200 2.71 2.81 -16.52
N GLU A 201 3.52 1.86 -16.05
CA GLU A 201 3.58 0.51 -16.61
C GLU A 201 2.26 -0.25 -16.42
N LEU A 202 1.63 -0.14 -15.26
CA LEU A 202 0.31 -0.73 -15.03
C LEU A 202 -0.74 -0.19 -16.00
N ALA A 203 -0.77 1.13 -16.21
CA ALA A 203 -1.69 1.75 -17.17
C ALA A 203 -1.47 1.20 -18.59
N ARG A 204 -0.21 1.00 -19.01
CA ARG A 204 0.16 0.39 -20.29
C ARG A 204 -0.32 -1.06 -20.40
N VAL A 205 -0.06 -1.86 -19.39
CA VAL A 205 -0.44 -3.28 -19.37
C VAL A 205 -1.95 -3.45 -19.36
N PHE A 206 -2.65 -2.67 -18.53
CA PHE A 206 -4.10 -2.78 -18.38
C PHE A 206 -4.84 -2.26 -19.61
N SER A 207 -4.40 -1.16 -20.22
CA SER A 207 -4.99 -0.67 -21.49
C SER A 207 -4.88 -1.69 -22.62
N LYS A 208 -3.78 -2.44 -22.65
CA LYS A 208 -3.56 -3.52 -23.64
C LYS A 208 -4.38 -4.78 -23.34
N ARG A 209 -4.43 -5.23 -22.06
CA ARG A 209 -5.02 -6.51 -21.67
C ARG A 209 -6.49 -6.43 -21.34
N PHE A 210 -6.95 -5.27 -20.87
CA PHE A 210 -8.32 -5.04 -20.45
C PHE A 210 -8.92 -3.79 -21.10
N PRO A 211 -8.87 -3.64 -22.46
CA PRO A 211 -9.32 -2.41 -23.12
C PRO A 211 -10.83 -2.14 -22.98
N LYS A 212 -11.60 -3.12 -22.50
CA LYS A 212 -13.03 -2.98 -22.19
C LYS A 212 -13.29 -2.83 -20.68
N GLY A 213 -12.24 -2.63 -19.89
CA GLY A 213 -12.31 -2.61 -18.43
C GLY A 213 -12.60 -3.97 -17.80
N LEU A 214 -12.72 -3.97 -16.51
CA LEU A 214 -13.16 -5.09 -15.66
C LEU A 214 -14.53 -4.74 -15.02
N ASP A 215 -14.87 -5.23 -13.83
CA ASP A 215 -16.12 -4.87 -13.18
C ASP A 215 -16.06 -3.50 -12.52
N ALA A 216 -15.03 -3.20 -11.74
CA ALA A 216 -14.81 -1.87 -11.19
C ALA A 216 -13.91 -1.02 -12.09
N THR A 217 -14.07 0.29 -12.02
CA THR A 217 -13.18 1.27 -12.66
C THR A 217 -11.81 1.29 -11.96
N ILE A 218 -10.74 1.36 -12.75
CA ILE A 218 -9.38 1.50 -12.23
C ILE A 218 -8.87 2.90 -12.54
N ILE A 219 -8.24 3.52 -11.55
CA ILE A 219 -7.63 4.85 -11.65
C ILE A 219 -6.14 4.70 -11.40
N PHE A 220 -5.33 5.01 -12.42
CA PHE A 220 -3.89 5.14 -12.33
C PHE A 220 -3.56 6.62 -12.18
N ALA A 221 -2.94 7.03 -11.08
CA ALA A 221 -2.70 8.44 -10.82
C ALA A 221 -1.25 8.70 -10.43
N ALA A 222 -0.58 9.56 -11.21
CA ALA A 222 0.66 10.19 -10.80
C ALA A 222 0.27 11.47 -10.04
N VAL A 223 0.45 11.46 -8.72
CA VAL A 223 0.04 12.56 -7.83
C VAL A 223 1.21 13.50 -7.55
N ALA A 224 0.92 14.73 -7.14
CA ALA A 224 1.92 15.75 -6.85
C ALA A 224 1.84 16.23 -5.41
N ALA A 225 2.91 16.87 -4.93
CA ALA A 225 3.00 17.43 -3.59
C ALA A 225 2.76 16.40 -2.46
N GLU A 226 3.23 15.19 -2.65
CA GLU A 226 3.37 14.20 -1.59
C GLU A 226 4.34 14.74 -0.54
N GLU A 227 5.52 15.16 -0.98
CA GLU A 227 6.65 15.66 -0.19
C GLU A 227 6.31 16.93 0.62
N GLN A 228 5.25 17.60 0.27
CA GLN A 228 4.73 18.76 1.01
C GLN A 228 3.43 18.44 1.76
N GLY A 229 3.13 17.16 2.00
CA GLY A 229 2.04 16.70 2.86
C GLY A 229 0.84 16.09 2.15
N LEU A 230 1.06 15.19 1.19
CA LEU A 230 0.05 14.34 0.55
C LEU A 230 -1.05 15.13 -0.20
N ASN A 231 -0.73 16.32 -0.74
CA ASN A 231 -1.76 17.22 -1.23
C ASN A 231 -2.47 16.71 -2.49
N GLY A 232 -1.74 16.05 -3.40
CA GLY A 232 -2.30 15.45 -4.62
C GLY A 232 -3.25 14.31 -4.29
N SER A 233 -2.81 13.33 -3.54
CA SER A 233 -3.66 12.18 -3.16
C SER A 233 -4.86 12.60 -2.32
N LYS A 234 -4.68 13.59 -1.42
CA LYS A 234 -5.77 14.13 -0.61
C LYS A 234 -6.84 14.77 -1.48
N GLN A 235 -6.47 15.66 -2.41
CA GLN A 235 -7.44 16.29 -3.29
C GLN A 235 -8.13 15.30 -4.22
N LEU A 236 -7.44 14.24 -4.67
CA LEU A 236 -8.03 13.17 -5.48
C LEU A 236 -9.02 12.33 -4.66
N ALA A 237 -8.66 11.91 -3.45
CA ALA A 237 -9.51 11.15 -2.55
C ALA A 237 -10.79 11.93 -2.17
N GLU A 238 -10.65 13.22 -1.80
CA GLU A 238 -11.77 14.12 -1.51
C GLU A 238 -12.71 14.25 -2.73
N ARG A 239 -12.15 14.48 -3.93
CA ARG A 239 -12.93 14.57 -5.18
C ARG A 239 -13.75 13.31 -5.44
N LEU A 240 -13.17 12.14 -5.27
CA LEU A 240 -13.86 10.87 -5.49
C LEU A 240 -14.99 10.67 -4.48
N HIS A 241 -14.72 10.96 -3.22
CA HIS A 241 -15.69 10.88 -2.14
C HIS A 241 -16.86 11.86 -2.36
N ASP A 242 -16.59 13.12 -2.67
CA ASP A 242 -17.57 14.17 -2.90
C ASP A 242 -18.43 13.88 -4.15
N ALA A 243 -17.88 13.21 -5.14
CA ALA A 243 -18.60 12.74 -6.32
C ALA A 243 -19.43 11.48 -6.06
N GLY A 244 -19.38 10.89 -4.86
CA GLY A 244 -20.18 9.74 -4.47
C GLY A 244 -19.69 8.39 -5.00
N TYR A 245 -18.40 8.30 -5.38
CA TYR A 245 -17.83 7.01 -5.74
C TYR A 245 -17.67 6.09 -4.53
N THR A 246 -17.85 4.81 -4.73
CA THR A 246 -17.46 3.78 -3.76
C THR A 246 -15.98 3.44 -4.00
N ILE A 247 -15.11 3.93 -3.13
CA ILE A 247 -13.68 3.67 -3.19
C ILE A 247 -13.42 2.28 -2.59
N VAL A 248 -13.10 1.31 -3.45
CA VAL A 248 -12.81 -0.08 -3.04
C VAL A 248 -11.45 -0.15 -2.38
N ALA A 249 -10.46 0.56 -2.92
CA ALA A 249 -9.10 0.66 -2.41
C ALA A 249 -8.43 1.93 -2.90
N GLY A 250 -7.64 2.60 -2.04
CA GLY A 250 -6.67 3.63 -2.36
C GLY A 250 -5.27 3.13 -2.03
N MET A 251 -4.48 2.81 -3.04
CA MET A 251 -3.17 2.18 -2.90
C MET A 251 -2.08 3.11 -3.41
N THR A 252 -0.87 2.99 -2.87
CA THR A 252 0.29 3.73 -3.35
C THR A 252 1.52 2.83 -3.44
N ASP A 253 2.30 3.00 -4.50
CA ASP A 253 3.71 2.65 -4.54
C ASP A 253 4.50 3.87 -4.11
N ASP A 254 5.47 3.68 -3.23
CA ASP A 254 6.32 4.78 -2.77
C ASP A 254 7.60 4.15 -2.18
N ILE A 255 8.74 4.45 -2.82
CA ILE A 255 10.05 3.84 -2.59
C ILE A 255 9.98 2.33 -2.86
N VAL A 256 10.03 1.94 -4.12
CA VAL A 256 9.88 0.55 -4.56
C VAL A 256 11.01 0.06 -5.49
N GLY A 257 12.14 0.75 -5.49
CA GLY A 257 13.25 0.48 -6.41
C GLY A 257 14.57 0.05 -5.76
N ASN A 258 14.80 0.33 -4.49
CA ASN A 258 16.04 0.00 -3.83
C ASN A 258 16.02 -1.44 -3.29
N VAL A 259 17.16 -2.12 -3.40
CA VAL A 259 17.37 -3.49 -2.90
C VAL A 259 18.56 -3.61 -1.95
N THR A 260 19.17 -2.49 -1.56
CA THR A 260 20.39 -2.48 -0.72
C THR A 260 20.28 -1.45 0.39
N ALA A 261 20.19 -1.90 1.63
CA ALA A 261 20.18 -1.05 2.82
C ALA A 261 21.53 -0.36 3.07
N GLU A 262 21.56 0.57 4.00
CA GLU A 262 22.75 1.33 4.41
C GLU A 262 23.90 0.45 4.93
N ASP A 263 23.55 -0.65 5.59
CA ASP A 263 24.51 -1.62 6.16
C ASP A 263 25.01 -2.65 5.14
N GLY A 264 24.56 -2.55 3.88
CA GLY A 264 24.87 -3.48 2.80
C GLY A 264 23.96 -4.74 2.76
N THR A 265 22.98 -4.85 3.64
CA THR A 265 21.95 -5.89 3.54
C THR A 265 21.19 -5.76 2.22
N THR A 266 20.96 -6.87 1.53
CA THR A 266 20.26 -6.88 0.24
C THR A 266 19.04 -7.78 0.27
N ASP A 267 17.92 -7.31 -0.31
CA ASP A 267 16.76 -8.14 -0.62
C ASP A 267 16.10 -7.66 -1.92
N SER A 268 16.03 -8.53 -2.90
CA SER A 268 15.35 -8.32 -4.18
C SER A 268 14.20 -9.31 -4.40
N THR A 269 13.83 -10.06 -3.37
CA THR A 269 12.87 -11.18 -3.45
C THR A 269 11.63 -10.96 -2.62
N SER A 270 11.58 -9.90 -1.84
CA SER A 270 10.41 -9.55 -1.03
C SER A 270 10.17 -8.05 -0.98
N MET A 271 8.94 -7.67 -0.61
CA MET A 271 8.53 -6.30 -0.38
C MET A 271 7.66 -6.20 0.87
N ARG A 272 7.46 -4.99 1.39
CA ARG A 272 6.54 -4.74 2.50
C ARG A 272 5.25 -4.11 2.00
N ILE A 273 4.16 -4.40 2.70
CA ILE A 273 2.91 -3.66 2.58
C ILE A 273 2.51 -3.13 3.95
N PHE A 274 2.05 -1.88 4.00
CA PHE A 274 1.54 -1.28 5.23
C PHE A 274 0.02 -1.20 5.18
N ALA A 275 -0.63 -1.72 6.23
CA ALA A 275 -2.08 -1.81 6.35
C ALA A 275 -2.54 -1.30 7.71
N ALA A 276 -3.35 -0.24 7.71
CA ALA A 276 -3.75 0.52 8.87
C ALA A 276 -4.60 -0.27 9.89
N ASP A 277 -4.45 0.10 11.17
CA ASP A 277 -5.29 -0.37 12.27
C ASP A 277 -6.76 0.09 12.14
N PRO A 278 -7.69 -0.55 12.84
CA PRO A 278 -7.57 -1.74 13.69
C PRO A 278 -7.53 -3.05 12.87
N ASP A 279 -7.32 -4.18 13.55
CA ASP A 279 -7.15 -5.52 12.94
C ASP A 279 -8.31 -5.96 12.03
N ASN A 280 -9.49 -5.40 12.18
CA ASN A 280 -10.67 -5.60 11.33
C ASN A 280 -10.96 -4.42 10.40
N SER A 281 -10.01 -3.52 10.17
CA SER A 281 -10.19 -2.39 9.26
C SER A 281 -10.26 -2.85 7.80
N PRO A 282 -10.87 -2.06 6.90
CA PRO A 282 -10.81 -2.30 5.47
C PRO A 282 -9.37 -2.40 4.94
N SER A 283 -8.45 -1.58 5.47
CA SER A 283 -7.02 -1.62 5.10
C SER A 283 -6.35 -2.95 5.45
N ARG A 284 -6.64 -3.51 6.65
CA ARG A 284 -6.13 -4.83 7.06
C ARG A 284 -6.67 -5.94 6.17
N GLU A 285 -7.94 -5.86 5.77
CA GLU A 285 -8.53 -6.84 4.84
C GLU A 285 -7.93 -6.71 3.44
N LEU A 286 -7.64 -5.49 2.97
CA LEU A 286 -6.91 -5.27 1.73
C LEU A 286 -5.49 -5.86 1.80
N GLY A 287 -4.77 -5.62 2.89
CA GLY A 287 -3.44 -6.21 3.11
C GLY A 287 -3.45 -7.74 3.13
N ARG A 288 -4.44 -8.37 3.80
CA ARG A 288 -4.62 -9.83 3.80
C ARG A 288 -4.94 -10.36 2.40
N TYR A 289 -5.75 -9.62 1.66
CA TYR A 289 -6.13 -9.98 0.30
C TYR A 289 -4.93 -9.93 -0.66
N ALA A 290 -4.15 -8.85 -0.65
CA ALA A 290 -2.93 -8.70 -1.44
C ALA A 290 -1.90 -9.78 -1.09
N TRP A 291 -1.69 -10.07 0.18
CA TRP A 291 -0.79 -11.11 0.66
C TRP A 291 -1.22 -12.51 0.21
N ALA A 292 -2.50 -12.84 0.31
CA ALA A 292 -3.02 -14.14 -0.16
C ALA A 292 -2.90 -14.30 -1.68
N LEU A 293 -3.14 -13.23 -2.44
CA LEU A 293 -2.98 -13.22 -3.90
C LEU A 293 -1.53 -13.40 -4.33
N ASP A 294 -0.59 -12.73 -3.68
CA ASP A 294 0.84 -12.89 -3.95
C ASP A 294 1.24 -14.37 -3.89
N ARG A 295 0.85 -15.08 -2.85
CA ARG A 295 1.13 -16.51 -2.66
C ARG A 295 0.57 -17.40 -3.77
N VAL A 296 -0.56 -16.99 -4.35
CA VAL A 296 -1.18 -17.71 -5.47
C VAL A 296 -0.43 -17.44 -6.77
N TYR A 297 -0.02 -16.19 -7.03
CA TYR A 297 0.48 -15.79 -8.33
C TYR A 297 2.01 -15.75 -8.44
N LEU A 298 2.73 -15.30 -7.40
CA LEU A 298 4.17 -15.03 -7.43
C LEU A 298 4.94 -15.84 -6.37
N PRO A 299 5.10 -17.15 -6.54
CA PRO A 299 5.70 -18.01 -5.53
C PRO A 299 7.17 -17.69 -5.21
N ASN A 300 7.85 -16.91 -6.04
CA ASN A 300 9.27 -16.56 -5.91
C ASN A 300 9.50 -15.10 -5.51
N PHE A 301 8.44 -14.35 -5.22
CA PHE A 301 8.51 -13.01 -4.68
C PHE A 301 7.54 -12.93 -3.49
N GLU A 302 7.91 -12.25 -2.41
CA GLU A 302 7.13 -12.34 -1.17
C GLU A 302 6.63 -10.98 -0.72
N VAL A 303 5.34 -10.89 -0.45
CA VAL A 303 4.72 -9.75 0.21
C VAL A 303 4.75 -9.94 1.73
N LEU A 304 5.32 -8.99 2.46
CA LEU A 304 5.46 -9.00 3.92
C LEU A 304 4.54 -7.94 4.55
N PRO A 305 3.43 -8.35 5.18
CA PRO A 305 2.53 -7.39 5.81
C PRO A 305 3.13 -6.73 7.04
N VAL A 306 3.02 -5.41 7.10
CA VAL A 306 3.28 -4.59 8.29
C VAL A 306 1.95 -4.02 8.77
N TRP A 307 1.51 -4.51 9.93
CA TRP A 307 0.18 -4.23 10.43
C TRP A 307 0.10 -2.89 11.17
N ARG A 308 0.30 -1.80 10.47
CA ARG A 308 0.15 -0.41 10.91
C ARG A 308 0.02 0.50 9.69
N LEU A 309 -0.36 1.76 9.90
CA LEU A 309 -0.59 2.73 8.83
C LEU A 309 0.65 2.94 7.97
N ASP A 310 1.80 3.28 8.61
CA ASP A 310 3.09 3.49 7.94
C ASP A 310 4.25 3.37 8.95
N ARG A 311 5.46 3.72 8.52
CA ARG A 311 6.64 3.90 9.35
C ARG A 311 6.41 5.01 10.40
N ILE A 312 7.13 4.94 11.53
CA ILE A 312 6.98 5.94 12.60
C ILE A 312 7.41 7.32 12.10
N GLY A 313 6.48 8.29 12.15
CA GLY A 313 6.72 9.67 11.74
C GLY A 313 6.80 9.89 10.22
N ARG A 314 6.37 8.91 9.44
CA ARG A 314 6.24 8.99 7.98
C ARG A 314 4.82 8.67 7.56
N GLY A 315 4.49 8.97 6.31
CA GLY A 315 3.20 8.74 5.71
C GLY A 315 3.30 8.35 4.24
N GLY A 316 2.20 8.38 3.52
CA GLY A 316 2.14 8.14 2.09
C GLY A 316 0.73 8.32 1.53
N ASP A 317 0.59 8.31 0.22
CA ASP A 317 -0.62 8.68 -0.52
C ASP A 317 -1.83 7.75 -0.32
N HIS A 318 -1.68 6.66 0.44
CA HIS A 318 -2.79 5.83 0.89
C HIS A 318 -3.54 6.41 2.12
N GLU A 319 -2.90 7.27 2.91
CA GLU A 319 -3.47 7.81 4.16
C GLU A 319 -4.74 8.62 3.97
N PRO A 320 -4.89 9.47 2.94
CA PRO A 320 -6.12 10.20 2.70
C PRO A 320 -7.34 9.28 2.58
N TYR A 321 -7.20 8.13 1.92
CA TYR A 321 -8.26 7.13 1.80
C TYR A 321 -8.60 6.50 3.15
N VAL A 322 -7.60 6.14 3.95
CA VAL A 322 -7.80 5.63 5.32
C VAL A 322 -8.52 6.66 6.19
N THR A 323 -8.18 7.92 6.04
CA THR A 323 -8.80 9.03 6.80
C THR A 323 -10.28 9.19 6.45
N LEU A 324 -10.67 8.93 5.20
CA LEU A 324 -12.07 8.92 4.76
C LEU A 324 -12.81 7.64 5.15
N GLY A 325 -12.13 6.63 5.69
CA GLY A 325 -12.72 5.36 6.13
C GLY A 325 -12.64 4.24 5.10
N ASP A 326 -11.97 4.47 3.97
CA ASP A 326 -11.77 3.49 2.91
C ASP A 326 -10.56 2.59 3.17
N ALA A 327 -10.39 1.56 2.36
CA ALA A 327 -9.22 0.70 2.41
C ALA A 327 -8.01 1.39 1.80
N GLY A 328 -6.98 1.66 2.58
CA GLY A 328 -5.70 2.19 2.12
C GLY A 328 -4.58 1.16 2.28
N LEU A 329 -3.64 1.09 1.32
CA LEU A 329 -2.49 0.21 1.36
C LEU A 329 -1.28 0.88 0.72
N ARG A 330 -0.13 0.84 1.43
CA ARG A 330 1.14 1.25 0.86
C ARG A 330 1.97 0.04 0.50
N PHE A 331 2.54 0.04 -0.69
CA PHE A 331 3.58 -0.85 -1.14
C PHE A 331 4.93 -0.14 -1.03
N THR A 332 5.93 -0.82 -0.49
CA THR A 332 7.28 -0.27 -0.35
C THR A 332 8.32 -1.36 -0.35
N GLU A 333 9.54 -1.01 -0.68
CA GLU A 333 10.67 -1.93 -0.73
C GLU A 333 10.95 -2.62 0.62
N ARG A 334 11.62 -3.76 0.56
CA ARG A 334 11.96 -4.56 1.75
C ARG A 334 12.99 -3.87 2.64
N VAL A 335 14.02 -3.32 2.04
CA VAL A 335 15.14 -2.65 2.70
C VAL A 335 15.28 -1.24 2.15
N GLU A 336 15.20 -0.25 3.02
CA GLU A 336 15.33 1.16 2.67
C GLU A 336 16.78 1.64 2.83
N ASN A 337 17.15 2.68 2.09
CA ASN A 337 18.48 3.31 2.20
C ASN A 337 18.33 4.80 2.48
N TYR A 338 18.33 5.15 3.76
CA TYR A 338 18.17 6.54 4.21
C TYR A 338 19.35 7.45 3.86
N ASN A 339 20.49 6.91 3.40
CA ASN A 339 21.58 7.70 2.85
C ASN A 339 21.31 8.23 1.43
N ARG A 340 20.15 7.90 0.86
CA ARG A 340 19.75 8.33 -0.48
C ARG A 340 18.42 9.08 -0.50
N GLN A 341 17.42 8.62 0.26
CA GLN A 341 16.09 9.21 0.28
C GLN A 341 16.13 10.72 0.56
N HIS A 342 15.41 11.49 -0.24
CA HIS A 342 15.35 12.96 -0.15
C HIS A 342 16.72 13.66 -0.28
N LEU A 343 17.63 13.07 -1.06
CA LEU A 343 18.98 13.57 -1.31
C LEU A 343 19.30 13.56 -2.81
N PRO A 344 20.27 14.35 -3.29
CA PRO A 344 20.72 14.29 -4.69
C PRO A 344 21.32 12.92 -5.09
N THR A 345 21.60 12.06 -4.12
CA THR A 345 22.11 10.68 -4.30
C THR A 345 21.01 9.66 -4.51
N ASP A 346 19.72 10.06 -4.48
CA ASP A 346 18.62 9.24 -4.95
C ASP A 346 18.58 9.29 -6.48
N ASP A 347 19.50 8.58 -7.09
CA ASP A 347 19.78 8.63 -8.52
C ASP A 347 19.43 7.31 -9.24
N PHE A 348 19.31 7.42 -10.53
CA PHE A 348 18.93 6.34 -11.43
C PHE A 348 19.81 5.08 -11.36
N ALA A 349 21.07 5.21 -10.96
CA ALA A 349 22.02 4.07 -10.88
C ALA A 349 21.69 3.11 -9.73
N HIS A 350 20.91 3.56 -8.77
CA HIS A 350 20.58 2.81 -7.57
C HIS A 350 19.22 2.11 -7.61
N VAL A 351 18.44 2.30 -8.68
CA VAL A 351 17.14 1.63 -8.87
C VAL A 351 17.31 0.28 -9.54
N ASN A 352 16.73 -0.75 -8.97
CA ASN A 352 16.65 -2.09 -9.54
C ASN A 352 15.32 -2.30 -10.28
N PHE A 353 15.32 -2.09 -11.58
CA PHE A 353 14.10 -2.17 -12.41
C PHE A 353 13.50 -3.57 -12.52
N GLY A 354 14.28 -4.62 -12.29
CA GLY A 354 13.75 -5.98 -12.17
C GLY A 354 12.92 -6.15 -10.90
N TYR A 355 13.34 -5.53 -9.82
CA TYR A 355 12.62 -5.47 -8.56
C TYR A 355 11.34 -4.63 -8.68
N VAL A 356 11.41 -3.42 -9.23
CA VAL A 356 10.22 -2.58 -9.50
C VAL A 356 9.20 -3.35 -10.36
N ALA A 357 9.66 -4.12 -11.36
CA ALA A 357 8.77 -4.94 -12.17
C ALA A 357 8.06 -6.04 -11.36
N ASN A 358 8.70 -6.60 -10.32
CA ASN A 358 8.04 -7.55 -9.43
C ASN A 358 6.99 -6.85 -8.54
N VAL A 359 7.29 -5.66 -8.03
CA VAL A 359 6.30 -4.82 -7.32
C VAL A 359 5.12 -4.52 -8.23
N ALA A 360 5.36 -4.05 -9.45
CA ALA A 360 4.29 -3.80 -10.44
C ALA A 360 3.45 -5.07 -10.74
N ARG A 361 4.03 -6.27 -10.69
CA ARG A 361 3.26 -7.53 -10.78
C ARG A 361 2.36 -7.76 -9.57
N VAL A 362 2.83 -7.51 -8.35
CA VAL A 362 2.01 -7.58 -7.13
C VAL A 362 0.83 -6.60 -7.23
N ASN A 363 1.10 -5.38 -7.69
CA ASN A 363 0.06 -4.36 -7.90
C ASN A 363 -0.95 -4.81 -8.97
N ALA A 364 -0.47 -5.32 -10.11
CA ALA A 364 -1.33 -5.83 -11.18
C ALA A 364 -2.28 -6.94 -10.69
N ILE A 365 -1.76 -7.87 -9.90
CA ILE A 365 -2.57 -8.94 -9.29
C ILE A 365 -3.64 -8.36 -8.38
N THR A 366 -3.25 -7.47 -7.49
CA THR A 366 -4.16 -6.89 -6.49
C THR A 366 -5.25 -6.05 -7.17
N VAL A 367 -4.85 -5.12 -8.05
CA VAL A 367 -5.77 -4.23 -8.77
C VAL A 367 -6.74 -5.02 -9.66
N ALA A 368 -6.22 -5.96 -10.48
CA ALA A 368 -7.06 -6.73 -11.39
C ALA A 368 -8.02 -7.68 -10.65
N SER A 369 -7.56 -8.30 -9.56
CA SER A 369 -8.41 -9.18 -8.76
C SER A 369 -9.54 -8.42 -8.07
N LEU A 370 -9.25 -7.24 -7.49
CA LEU A 370 -10.27 -6.35 -6.93
C LEU A 370 -11.25 -5.87 -7.99
N ALA A 371 -10.73 -5.47 -9.17
CA ALA A 371 -11.56 -4.95 -10.24
C ALA A 371 -12.46 -6.03 -10.89
N ALA A 372 -12.04 -7.30 -10.92
CA ALA A 372 -12.81 -8.41 -11.45
C ALA A 372 -13.81 -9.02 -10.43
N ALA A 373 -13.70 -8.64 -9.16
CA ALA A 373 -14.51 -9.20 -8.08
C ALA A 373 -15.86 -8.48 -7.92
N PRO A 374 -16.87 -9.17 -7.36
CA PRO A 374 -18.08 -8.52 -6.87
C PRO A 374 -17.76 -7.45 -5.82
N ALA A 375 -18.73 -6.60 -5.50
CA ALA A 375 -18.61 -5.69 -4.38
C ALA A 375 -18.38 -6.47 -3.06
N THR A 376 -17.53 -5.95 -2.18
CA THR A 376 -17.38 -6.48 -0.82
C THR A 376 -18.71 -6.39 -0.07
N PRO A 377 -19.15 -7.43 0.65
CA PRO A 377 -20.40 -7.38 1.39
C PRO A 377 -20.44 -6.22 2.39
N ALA A 378 -21.50 -5.42 2.36
CA ALA A 378 -21.70 -4.33 3.30
C ALA A 378 -22.47 -4.81 4.54
N ASP A 379 -22.40 -4.04 5.64
CA ASP A 379 -23.11 -4.29 6.90
C ASP A 379 -22.97 -5.72 7.45
N ALA A 380 -21.79 -6.31 7.27
CA ALA A 380 -21.50 -7.63 7.81
C ALA A 380 -21.53 -7.61 9.35
N ARG A 381 -22.33 -8.46 9.95
CA ARG A 381 -22.58 -8.49 11.41
C ARG A 381 -22.66 -9.90 11.95
N ALA A 382 -22.12 -10.10 13.16
CA ALA A 382 -22.30 -11.29 13.96
C ALA A 382 -23.06 -10.92 15.25
N VAL A 383 -24.23 -11.51 15.46
CA VAL A 383 -25.06 -11.27 16.63
C VAL A 383 -25.25 -12.58 17.40
N ARG A 384 -24.83 -12.60 18.66
CA ARG A 384 -24.99 -13.76 19.53
C ARG A 384 -26.47 -14.01 19.81
N GLN A 385 -26.91 -15.25 19.63
CA GLN A 385 -28.28 -15.65 19.99
C GLN A 385 -28.43 -15.78 21.49
N SER A 386 -29.55 -15.28 22.04
CA SER A 386 -29.86 -15.49 23.46
C SER A 386 -30.30 -16.93 23.72
N ARG A 387 -30.02 -17.49 24.92
CA ARG A 387 -30.38 -18.83 25.32
C ARG A 387 -31.89 -19.16 25.22
N ALA A 388 -32.75 -18.14 25.19
CA ALA A 388 -34.20 -18.31 25.09
C ALA A 388 -34.70 -18.82 23.70
N ALA A 389 -33.86 -18.85 22.70
CA ALA A 389 -34.21 -19.34 21.35
C ALA A 389 -33.93 -20.85 21.16
N ASP A 390 -33.29 -21.52 22.13
CA ASP A 390 -32.90 -22.93 22.04
C ASP A 390 -33.97 -23.88 22.63
N SER A 391 -35.26 -23.64 22.39
CA SER A 391 -36.34 -24.52 22.83
C SER A 391 -36.40 -25.87 22.10
N ALA A 392 -35.43 -26.20 21.30
CA ALA A 392 -35.29 -27.54 20.67
C ALA A 392 -34.19 -28.34 21.38
N GLY A 393 -34.44 -28.75 22.65
CA GLY A 393 -33.98 -29.97 23.31
C GLY A 393 -32.53 -30.47 23.21
N ALA A 394 -31.57 -29.72 22.69
CA ALA A 394 -30.18 -30.13 22.58
C ALA A 394 -29.37 -29.48 23.70
N SER A 395 -29.08 -30.26 24.70
CA SER A 395 -28.23 -29.95 25.89
C SER A 395 -26.73 -29.79 25.55
N SER A 396 -26.36 -29.38 24.36
CA SER A 396 -24.99 -28.97 24.05
C SER A 396 -24.87 -27.47 24.31
N GLY A 397 -24.15 -27.04 25.33
CA GLY A 397 -23.92 -25.65 25.75
C GLY A 397 -23.21 -24.78 24.70
N GLY A 398 -23.48 -24.98 23.43
CA GLY A 398 -22.92 -24.26 22.31
C GLY A 398 -23.58 -22.90 22.13
N GLN A 399 -22.77 -21.87 22.02
CA GLN A 399 -23.21 -20.56 21.60
C GLN A 399 -23.52 -20.58 20.10
N ALA A 400 -24.65 -19.98 19.70
CA ALA A 400 -25.01 -19.78 18.31
C ALA A 400 -24.96 -18.29 17.96
N TRP A 401 -24.51 -17.98 16.76
CA TRP A 401 -24.43 -16.62 16.22
C TRP A 401 -25.30 -16.52 14.98
N THR A 402 -26.04 -15.44 14.85
CA THR A 402 -26.62 -15.05 13.57
C THR A 402 -25.63 -14.16 12.85
N LEU A 403 -25.20 -14.62 11.68
CA LEU A 403 -24.39 -13.85 10.74
C LEU A 403 -25.30 -13.24 9.69
N SER A 404 -25.08 -11.98 9.31
CA SER A 404 -25.87 -11.30 8.27
C SER A 404 -25.06 -10.23 7.56
N TRP A 405 -25.38 -9.96 6.29
CA TRP A 405 -24.75 -8.95 5.44
C TRP A 405 -25.71 -8.49 4.35
N GLN A 406 -25.40 -7.39 3.66
CA GLN A 406 -26.17 -6.94 2.51
C GLN A 406 -25.73 -7.70 1.24
N THR A 407 -26.67 -7.83 0.29
CA THR A 407 -26.39 -8.40 -1.03
C THR A 407 -25.34 -7.56 -1.75
N SER A 408 -24.32 -8.22 -2.31
CA SER A 408 -23.26 -7.57 -3.08
C SER A 408 -23.58 -7.58 -4.57
N ALA A 409 -23.40 -6.44 -5.24
CA ALA A 409 -23.52 -6.37 -6.69
C ALA A 409 -22.52 -7.33 -7.36
N GLY A 410 -22.99 -8.14 -8.31
CA GLY A 410 -22.19 -9.13 -9.03
C GLY A 410 -21.95 -10.46 -8.29
N ALA A 411 -22.42 -10.62 -7.05
CA ALA A 411 -22.29 -11.87 -6.30
C ALA A 411 -23.28 -12.93 -6.80
N THR A 412 -22.80 -14.17 -6.92
CA THR A 412 -23.61 -15.37 -7.15
C THR A 412 -23.68 -16.27 -5.93
N SER A 413 -22.72 -16.15 -5.04
CA SER A 413 -22.66 -16.85 -3.75
C SER A 413 -21.75 -16.12 -2.76
N TYR A 414 -21.68 -16.62 -1.54
CA TYR A 414 -20.86 -16.08 -0.46
C TYR A 414 -20.04 -17.18 0.21
N GLU A 415 -18.94 -16.77 0.83
CA GLU A 415 -18.09 -17.63 1.65
C GLU A 415 -17.89 -16.97 3.03
N LEU A 416 -18.06 -17.77 4.08
CA LEU A 416 -17.68 -17.39 5.44
C LEU A 416 -16.19 -17.67 5.64
N LEU A 417 -15.48 -16.70 6.15
CA LEU A 417 -14.07 -16.76 6.49
C LEU A 417 -13.94 -16.77 8.00
N ILE A 418 -13.10 -17.64 8.53
CA ILE A 418 -12.80 -17.73 9.96
C ILE A 418 -11.27 -17.70 10.11
N ARG A 419 -10.80 -17.02 11.15
CA ARG A 419 -9.41 -17.07 11.63
C ARG A 419 -9.34 -16.97 13.13
N SER A 420 -8.30 -17.53 13.73
CA SER A 420 -7.97 -17.26 15.14
C SER A 420 -7.68 -15.77 15.35
N THR A 421 -7.96 -15.26 16.55
CA THR A 421 -7.58 -13.88 16.93
C THR A 421 -6.07 -13.64 16.89
N THR A 422 -5.27 -14.70 16.96
CA THR A 422 -3.79 -14.63 16.86
C THR A 422 -3.27 -14.87 15.42
N ALA A 423 -4.13 -15.30 14.49
CA ALA A 423 -3.74 -15.53 13.11
C ALA A 423 -3.71 -14.21 12.32
N ALA A 424 -2.65 -14.00 11.54
CA ALA A 424 -2.53 -12.83 10.69
C ALA A 424 -3.42 -12.89 9.45
N THR A 425 -3.75 -14.11 8.97
CA THR A 425 -4.57 -14.38 7.78
C THR A 425 -5.80 -15.21 8.10
N TRP A 426 -6.76 -15.19 7.17
CA TRP A 426 -7.88 -16.13 7.19
C TRP A 426 -7.35 -17.55 6.97
N ASP A 427 -7.79 -18.49 7.81
CA ASP A 427 -7.30 -19.87 7.80
C ASP A 427 -8.37 -20.89 7.42
N ARG A 428 -9.63 -20.49 7.38
CA ARG A 428 -10.76 -21.36 7.05
C ARG A 428 -11.77 -20.67 6.16
N VAL A 429 -12.22 -21.38 5.12
CA VAL A 429 -13.27 -20.94 4.18
C VAL A 429 -14.43 -21.93 4.22
N ILE A 430 -15.64 -21.42 4.38
CA ILE A 430 -16.88 -22.21 4.41
C ILE A 430 -17.83 -21.64 3.34
N PRO A 431 -18.10 -22.41 2.26
CA PRO A 431 -19.09 -22.00 1.26
C PRO A 431 -20.48 -21.85 1.89
N LEU A 432 -21.19 -20.78 1.54
CA LEU A 432 -22.54 -20.50 2.08
C LEU A 432 -23.64 -20.60 1.03
N GLY A 433 -23.31 -20.67 -0.27
CA GLY A 433 -24.30 -20.50 -1.33
C GLY A 433 -24.79 -19.03 -1.45
N ASN A 434 -25.93 -18.84 -2.11
CA ASN A 434 -26.51 -17.51 -2.31
C ASN A 434 -27.45 -17.13 -1.15
N VAL A 435 -26.87 -16.85 0.01
CA VAL A 435 -27.60 -16.43 1.22
C VAL A 435 -26.99 -15.17 1.77
N THR A 436 -27.77 -14.33 2.44
CA THR A 436 -27.31 -13.10 3.12
C THR A 436 -27.42 -13.19 4.64
N ARG A 437 -27.77 -14.39 5.13
CA ARG A 437 -27.92 -14.66 6.56
C ARG A 437 -27.76 -16.15 6.83
N CYS A 438 -27.04 -16.50 7.91
CA CYS A 438 -26.99 -17.89 8.38
C CYS A 438 -26.77 -17.96 9.91
N THR A 439 -26.99 -19.14 10.47
CA THR A 439 -26.70 -19.44 11.89
C THR A 439 -25.40 -20.21 11.99
N LEU A 440 -24.42 -19.66 12.66
CA LEU A 440 -23.15 -20.31 12.97
C LEU A 440 -23.21 -20.92 14.37
N ARG A 441 -23.11 -22.25 14.47
CA ARG A 441 -23.13 -23.00 15.73
C ARG A 441 -21.71 -23.27 16.22
N ARG A 442 -21.02 -22.24 16.68
CA ARG A 442 -19.70 -22.33 17.32
C ARG A 442 -19.45 -21.08 18.17
N GLN A 443 -18.44 -21.13 19.03
CA GLN A 443 -17.96 -19.97 19.75
C GLN A 443 -17.06 -19.12 18.83
N LEU A 444 -17.15 -17.81 18.96
CA LEU A 444 -16.30 -16.83 18.27
C LEU A 444 -15.46 -16.02 19.26
N ASP A 445 -15.27 -16.53 20.49
CA ASP A 445 -14.59 -15.78 21.56
C ASP A 445 -13.10 -15.55 21.21
N ASP A 446 -12.46 -16.53 20.55
CA ASP A 446 -11.08 -16.51 20.11
C ASP A 446 -10.93 -16.53 18.57
N GLU A 447 -11.99 -16.18 17.87
CA GLU A 447 -12.01 -16.19 16.40
C GLU A 447 -12.59 -14.89 15.84
N TRP A 448 -12.08 -14.53 14.68
CA TRP A 448 -12.69 -13.55 13.78
C TRP A 448 -13.54 -14.24 12.74
N ALA A 449 -14.68 -13.67 12.43
CA ALA A 449 -15.52 -14.06 11.31
C ALA A 449 -15.55 -12.93 10.26
N GLY A 450 -15.53 -13.31 9.01
CA GLY A 450 -15.70 -12.40 7.87
C GLY A 450 -16.53 -13.06 6.78
N VAL A 451 -17.06 -12.29 5.87
CA VAL A 451 -17.80 -12.79 4.70
C VAL A 451 -17.23 -12.15 3.44
N ARG A 452 -17.12 -12.93 2.37
CA ARG A 452 -16.77 -12.40 1.05
C ARG A 452 -17.75 -12.87 -0.01
N ALA A 453 -17.91 -12.07 -1.04
CA ALA A 453 -18.74 -12.39 -2.20
C ALA A 453 -17.94 -13.16 -3.26
N VAL A 454 -18.61 -14.06 -3.98
CA VAL A 454 -18.07 -14.83 -5.10
C VAL A 454 -18.88 -14.52 -6.35
N GLY A 455 -18.19 -14.10 -7.41
CA GLY A 455 -18.80 -13.81 -8.71
C GLY A 455 -18.99 -15.04 -9.58
N ALA A 456 -19.77 -14.92 -10.66
CA ALA A 456 -20.00 -15.97 -11.64
C ALA A 456 -18.69 -16.43 -12.33
N ASN A 457 -17.71 -15.55 -12.43
CA ASN A 457 -16.36 -15.84 -12.96
C ASN A 457 -15.43 -16.51 -11.94
N GLY A 458 -15.91 -16.79 -10.73
CA GLY A 458 -15.11 -17.34 -9.63
C GLY A 458 -14.25 -16.32 -8.90
N ALA A 459 -14.27 -15.04 -9.30
CA ALA A 459 -13.57 -13.98 -8.59
C ALA A 459 -14.18 -13.75 -7.20
N ARG A 460 -13.35 -13.45 -6.23
CA ARG A 460 -13.71 -13.28 -4.82
C ARG A 460 -13.40 -11.86 -4.37
N SER A 461 -14.34 -11.22 -3.68
CA SER A 461 -14.10 -9.92 -3.06
C SER A 461 -13.13 -10.01 -1.88
N MET A 462 -12.67 -8.86 -1.40
CA MET A 462 -12.11 -8.78 -0.06
C MET A 462 -13.13 -9.31 0.97
N ALA A 463 -12.63 -9.72 2.13
CA ALA A 463 -13.48 -10.04 3.26
C ALA A 463 -14.09 -8.76 3.87
N ALA A 464 -15.35 -8.83 4.26
CA ALA A 464 -15.95 -7.90 5.20
C ALA A 464 -15.84 -8.53 6.59
N SER A 465 -14.93 -8.06 7.41
CA SER A 465 -14.80 -8.50 8.80
C SER A 465 -16.04 -8.16 9.60
N MET A 466 -16.52 -9.11 10.38
CA MET A 466 -17.65 -8.91 11.29
C MET A 466 -17.14 -8.39 12.63
N PRO A 467 -17.38 -7.11 12.98
CA PRO A 467 -16.91 -6.57 14.25
C PRO A 467 -17.62 -7.26 15.42
N ALA A 468 -16.89 -7.43 16.52
CA ALA A 468 -17.53 -7.82 17.78
C ALA A 468 -18.62 -6.80 18.15
N PRO A 469 -19.75 -7.23 18.73
CA PRO A 469 -20.79 -6.31 19.17
C PRO A 469 -20.20 -5.25 20.10
N ARG A 470 -20.34 -3.97 19.75
CA ARG A 470 -19.99 -2.90 20.68
C ARG A 470 -20.95 -2.95 21.86
N LEU A 471 -20.45 -2.94 23.09
CA LEU A 471 -21.27 -2.71 24.26
C LEU A 471 -21.93 -1.32 24.11
N PRO A 472 -23.22 -1.18 24.43
CA PRO A 472 -23.88 0.12 24.44
C PRO A 472 -23.06 1.11 25.27
N PRO A 473 -22.96 2.38 24.89
CA PRO A 473 -22.31 3.40 25.71
C PRO A 473 -22.95 3.39 27.12
N GLY A 474 -22.16 3.25 28.17
CA GLY A 474 -22.60 3.24 29.57
C GLY A 474 -22.62 1.88 30.26
N VAL A 475 -22.42 0.77 29.55
CA VAL A 475 -22.18 -0.53 30.23
C VAL A 475 -20.69 -0.67 30.51
N ALA A 476 -20.19 0.05 31.52
CA ALA A 476 -18.91 -0.27 32.12
C ALA A 476 -18.99 -1.71 32.69
N ARG A 477 -18.02 -2.55 32.38
CA ARG A 477 -17.88 -3.85 33.06
C ARG A 477 -17.74 -3.55 34.56
N GLY A 478 -18.81 -3.77 35.31
CA GLY A 478 -18.76 -3.70 36.74
C GLY A 478 -17.68 -4.66 37.23
N ARG A 479 -16.64 -4.14 37.84
CA ARG A 479 -15.80 -4.94 38.74
C ARG A 479 -16.75 -5.53 39.77
N GLY A 480 -16.70 -6.83 39.92
CA GLY A 480 -17.52 -7.55 40.89
C GLY A 480 -17.50 -6.84 42.24
N ALA A 481 -18.61 -6.17 42.56
CA ALA A 481 -18.92 -5.73 43.87
C ALA A 481 -19.85 -6.77 44.47
N ALA A 482 -19.38 -7.44 45.49
CA ALA A 482 -20.19 -8.27 46.36
C ALA A 482 -21.28 -7.42 47.02
N GLY A 483 -22.52 -7.91 46.96
CA GLY A 483 -23.56 -7.68 47.95
C GLY A 483 -24.14 -6.26 48.07
N GLY A 484 -25.28 -6.01 47.42
CA GLY A 484 -26.17 -4.91 47.73
C GLY A 484 -27.57 -5.25 47.25
N ARG A 485 -28.48 -5.53 48.15
CA ARG A 485 -29.90 -5.83 47.86
C ARG A 485 -30.63 -4.56 47.43
N GLY A 486 -31.49 -4.69 46.42
CA GLY A 486 -32.74 -3.96 46.32
C GLY A 486 -32.73 -2.70 45.48
N ALA A 487 -33.10 -2.81 44.21
CA ALA A 487 -33.90 -1.84 43.49
C ALA A 487 -34.69 -2.57 42.39
N THR A 488 -35.99 -2.54 42.47
CA THR A 488 -36.94 -3.07 41.48
C THR A 488 -36.89 -2.21 40.24
N PRO A 489 -36.75 -2.80 39.03
CA PRO A 489 -36.86 -2.01 37.77
C PRO A 489 -38.31 -1.61 37.51
N PRO A 490 -38.56 -0.44 36.87
CA PRO A 490 -39.88 -0.05 36.47
C PRO A 490 -40.41 -0.97 35.35
N ALA A 491 -41.72 -1.28 35.41
CA ALA A 491 -42.42 -2.14 34.50
C ALA A 491 -42.30 -1.66 33.03
N ALA A 492 -41.77 -2.52 32.19
CA ALA A 492 -41.76 -2.32 30.74
C ALA A 492 -43.19 -2.33 30.16
N GLY A 493 -43.53 -1.24 29.50
CA GLY A 493 -44.81 -1.08 28.80
C GLY A 493 -45.01 -2.16 27.75
N ARG A 494 -46.19 -2.75 27.74
CA ARG A 494 -46.71 -3.63 26.70
C ARG A 494 -46.80 -2.80 25.38
N GLY A 495 -46.00 -3.16 24.38
CA GLY A 495 -46.01 -2.47 23.09
C GLY A 495 -45.72 -3.38 21.91
N ARG A 496 -46.76 -3.63 21.13
CA ARG A 496 -46.82 -3.98 19.71
C ARG A 496 -46.60 -5.44 19.32
N GLY A 497 -47.65 -5.99 18.71
CA GLY A 497 -47.73 -7.30 18.09
C GLY A 497 -46.57 -7.59 17.17
N GLY A 498 -45.88 -8.67 17.46
CA GLY A 498 -44.80 -9.18 16.63
C GLY A 498 -45.36 -9.71 15.33
N GLN A 499 -44.80 -9.27 14.21
CA GLN A 499 -44.93 -10.01 12.96
C GLN A 499 -44.48 -11.47 13.21
N PRO A 500 -45.13 -12.47 12.59
CA PRO A 500 -44.69 -13.85 12.72
C PRO A 500 -43.23 -13.95 12.31
N ALA A 501 -42.43 -14.56 13.18
CA ALA A 501 -41.03 -14.82 12.88
C ALA A 501 -40.97 -15.67 11.62
N GLY A 502 -40.29 -15.17 10.59
CA GLY A 502 -39.98 -15.95 9.39
C GLY A 502 -39.24 -17.25 9.74
N PRO A 503 -39.10 -18.17 8.79
CA PRO A 503 -38.37 -19.41 9.03
C PRO A 503 -36.96 -19.11 9.57
N PRO A 504 -36.45 -19.97 10.48
CA PRO A 504 -35.12 -19.77 11.02
C PRO A 504 -34.07 -19.73 9.88
N PRO A 505 -33.02 -18.90 9.99
CA PRO A 505 -31.99 -18.81 8.97
C PRO A 505 -31.26 -20.16 8.85
N PRO A 506 -30.77 -20.52 7.64
CA PRO A 506 -30.05 -21.77 7.42
C PRO A 506 -28.79 -21.85 8.32
N VAL A 507 -28.34 -23.06 8.58
CA VAL A 507 -27.04 -23.27 9.27
C VAL A 507 -25.93 -22.92 8.28
N CYS A 508 -24.91 -22.16 8.73
CA CYS A 508 -23.79 -21.81 7.89
C CYS A 508 -22.99 -23.07 7.47
N GLY A 509 -22.84 -23.30 6.17
CA GLY A 509 -22.08 -24.42 5.66
C GLY A 509 -22.76 -25.80 5.80
N ALA A 510 -24.08 -25.84 5.90
CA ALA A 510 -24.88 -27.08 5.86
C ALA A 510 -25.16 -27.51 4.43
#